data_6d868203bb76a365d0dd8a05f9bb0777
#
_entry.id   6d868203bb76a365d0dd8a05f9bb0777
#
_cell.length_a   1.000
_cell.length_b   1.000
_cell.length_c   1.000
_cell.angle_alpha   90.00
_cell.angle_beta   90.00
_cell.angle_gamma   90.00
#
_symmetry.space_group_name_H-M   'P 1'
#
loop_
_entity.id
_entity.type
_entity.pdbx_description
1 polymer ?
#
loop_
_entity_poly.entity_id
_entity_poly.type
_entity_poly.pdbx_seq_one_letter_code
_entity_poly.pdbx_strand_id
1 'polypeptide(L)'
;YNGFDKSVYEKISINKTNQFNIVFTGVLSKNHNYKVFKDAIELLNPKRNRLRIKLILAGRIDMDLKNIFSKNIEIDYKGYVNHEEAIRLIKSSHLLINFVYEDTKETDMLSGKLTEYIASGSPIINFSNSGKESEYVLKFSKKSFNANAPSVKKVVKFINDEYNEWIAG
;
A
#
# COMPACT_ATOMS: atom_id res chain seq x y z
N TYR A 1 13.26 2.69 -17.15
CA TYR A 1 12.26 1.83 -16.50
C TYR A 1 13.00 0.58 -16.05
N ASN A 2 13.14 0.38 -14.74
CA ASN A 2 13.58 -0.90 -14.21
C ASN A 2 12.49 -1.93 -14.49
N GLY A 3 12.81 -2.88 -15.36
CA GLY A 3 11.88 -3.93 -15.73
C GLY A 3 11.57 -4.85 -14.56
N PHE A 4 10.37 -5.33 -14.52
CA PHE A 4 9.89 -6.36 -13.62
C PHE A 4 10.49 -7.72 -14.04
N ASP A 5 11.13 -8.43 -13.10
CA ASP A 5 11.64 -9.80 -13.37
C ASP A 5 10.50 -10.82 -13.20
N LYS A 6 9.88 -11.13 -14.33
CA LYS A 6 8.78 -12.09 -14.39
C LYS A 6 9.17 -13.49 -13.87
N SER A 7 10.42 -13.90 -14.08
CA SER A 7 10.89 -15.25 -13.70
C SER A 7 10.97 -15.44 -12.20
N VAL A 8 11.38 -14.42 -11.45
CA VAL A 8 11.38 -14.43 -9.99
C VAL A 8 9.95 -14.41 -9.46
N TYR A 9 9.10 -13.60 -10.09
CA TYR A 9 7.73 -13.44 -9.67
C TYR A 9 6.91 -14.73 -9.80
N GLU A 10 7.07 -15.46 -10.89
CA GLU A 10 6.34 -16.70 -11.17
C GLU A 10 6.71 -17.84 -10.22
N LYS A 11 7.97 -17.89 -9.74
CA LYS A 11 8.47 -18.93 -8.85
C LYS A 11 7.99 -18.81 -7.40
N ILE A 12 7.53 -17.62 -7.00
CA ILE A 12 7.14 -17.37 -5.61
C ILE A 12 5.70 -17.84 -5.38
N SER A 13 5.54 -18.86 -4.55
CA SER A 13 4.25 -19.29 -4.03
C SER A 13 3.83 -18.44 -2.81
N ILE A 14 2.54 -18.24 -2.65
CA ILE A 14 1.94 -17.52 -1.52
C ILE A 14 0.95 -18.41 -0.79
N ASN A 15 0.90 -18.26 0.52
CA ASN A 15 -0.11 -18.89 1.35
C ASN A 15 -1.30 -17.92 1.55
N LYS A 16 -2.50 -18.44 1.52
CA LYS A 16 -3.70 -17.69 1.90
C LYS A 16 -3.61 -17.32 3.38
N THR A 17 -3.97 -16.09 3.71
CA THR A 17 -4.01 -15.59 5.07
C THR A 17 -5.45 -15.45 5.56
N ASN A 18 -5.64 -15.56 6.87
CA ASN A 18 -6.93 -15.33 7.52
C ASN A 18 -7.12 -13.85 7.95
N GLN A 19 -6.23 -12.99 7.53
CA GLN A 19 -6.28 -11.54 7.74
C GLN A 19 -6.19 -10.82 6.41
N PHE A 20 -6.85 -9.67 6.32
CA PHE A 20 -6.74 -8.77 5.18
C PHE A 20 -5.45 -7.95 5.31
N ASN A 21 -4.49 -8.23 4.44
CA ASN A 21 -3.18 -7.61 4.48
C ASN A 21 -3.13 -6.36 3.61
N ILE A 22 -2.94 -5.20 4.22
CA ILE A 22 -2.52 -3.97 3.55
C ILE A 22 -0.99 -3.94 3.60
N VAL A 23 -0.32 -3.82 2.46
CA VAL A 23 1.14 -3.94 2.38
C VAL A 23 1.77 -2.67 1.81
N PHE A 24 2.83 -2.22 2.47
CA PHE A 24 3.76 -1.20 1.98
C PHE A 24 5.18 -1.75 1.98
N THR A 25 5.91 -1.52 0.90
CA THR A 25 7.35 -1.86 0.79
C THR A 25 8.15 -0.61 0.43
N GLY A 26 9.31 -0.41 1.06
CA GLY A 26 10.26 0.64 0.70
C GLY A 26 10.61 1.59 1.83
N VAL A 27 10.78 2.87 1.52
CA VAL A 27 11.10 3.92 2.50
C VAL A 27 9.87 4.75 2.77
N LEU A 28 9.53 4.93 4.04
CA LEU A 28 8.45 5.81 4.49
C LEU A 28 8.97 6.76 5.58
N SER A 29 8.90 8.06 5.29
CA SER A 29 9.29 9.14 6.19
C SER A 29 8.19 10.18 6.33
N LYS A 30 8.38 11.13 7.23
CA LYS A 30 7.45 12.26 7.45
C LYS A 30 7.25 13.16 6.22
N ASN A 31 8.15 13.07 5.23
CA ASN A 31 8.05 13.85 3.99
C ASN A 31 7.16 13.20 2.92
N HIS A 32 6.63 12.01 3.20
CA HIS A 32 5.69 11.34 2.31
C HIS A 32 4.24 11.76 2.60
N ASN A 33 3.39 11.64 1.60
CA ASN A 33 1.96 11.95 1.70
C ASN A 33 1.18 10.86 2.44
N TYR A 34 1.40 10.73 3.75
CA TYR A 34 0.80 9.69 4.59
C TYR A 34 -0.47 10.14 5.34
N LYS A 35 -0.71 11.45 5.41
CA LYS A 35 -1.76 12.02 6.29
C LYS A 35 -3.16 11.52 5.96
N VAL A 36 -3.48 11.43 4.67
CA VAL A 36 -4.79 10.94 4.21
C VAL A 36 -5.00 9.48 4.64
N PHE A 37 -3.96 8.66 4.54
CA PHE A 37 -4.01 7.26 5.02
C PHE A 37 -4.17 7.20 6.53
N LYS A 38 -3.40 8.00 7.28
CA LYS A 38 -3.54 8.11 8.74
C LYS A 38 -4.99 8.41 9.13
N ASP A 39 -5.57 9.47 8.55
CA ASP A 39 -6.93 9.90 8.87
C ASP A 39 -7.98 8.85 8.46
N ALA A 40 -7.76 8.16 7.34
CA ALA A 40 -8.62 7.06 6.90
C ALA A 40 -8.58 5.86 7.87
N ILE A 41 -7.40 5.45 8.34
CA ILE A 41 -7.26 4.37 9.32
C ILE A 41 -7.83 4.77 10.69
N GLU A 42 -7.69 6.02 11.08
CA GLU A 42 -8.30 6.54 12.31
C GLU A 42 -9.84 6.50 12.22
N LEU A 43 -10.42 6.92 11.10
CA LEU A 43 -11.87 6.87 10.87
C LEU A 43 -12.39 5.43 10.78
N LEU A 44 -11.71 4.56 10.05
CA LEU A 44 -12.06 3.14 9.91
C LEU A 44 -11.88 2.38 11.24
N ASN A 45 -10.84 2.73 11.99
CA ASN A 45 -10.44 2.16 13.27
C ASN A 45 -10.60 0.63 13.35
N PRO A 46 -9.78 -0.13 12.57
CA PRO A 46 -9.91 -1.58 12.47
C PRO A 46 -9.86 -2.31 13.81
N LYS A 47 -9.03 -1.85 14.75
CA LYS A 47 -8.91 -2.46 16.07
C LYS A 47 -10.21 -2.37 16.88
N ARG A 48 -10.80 -1.15 16.95
CA ARG A 48 -12.05 -0.92 17.67
C ARG A 48 -13.21 -1.67 17.04
N ASN A 49 -13.25 -1.66 15.69
CA ASN A 49 -14.31 -2.30 14.92
C ASN A 49 -14.08 -3.80 14.73
N ARG A 50 -13.00 -4.37 15.32
CA ARG A 50 -12.63 -5.79 15.26
C ARG A 50 -12.53 -6.34 13.84
N LEU A 51 -12.06 -5.49 12.90
CA LEU A 51 -11.81 -5.92 11.53
C LEU A 51 -10.51 -6.73 11.47
N ARG A 52 -10.51 -7.79 10.69
CA ARG A 52 -9.32 -8.63 10.48
C ARG A 52 -8.35 -8.00 9.47
N ILE A 53 -7.96 -6.75 9.72
CA ILE A 53 -7.07 -5.97 8.86
C ILE A 53 -5.72 -5.80 9.55
N LYS A 54 -4.64 -6.05 8.81
CA LYS A 54 -3.25 -5.88 9.25
C LYS A 54 -2.50 -5.00 8.26
N LEU A 55 -1.70 -4.06 8.77
CA LEU A 55 -0.76 -3.27 7.98
C LEU A 55 0.64 -3.90 8.06
N ILE A 56 1.14 -4.39 6.96
CA ILE A 56 2.50 -4.93 6.84
C ILE A 56 3.39 -3.83 6.27
N LEU A 57 4.42 -3.48 7.01
CA LEU A 57 5.41 -2.48 6.65
C LEU A 57 6.78 -3.14 6.48
N ALA A 58 7.33 -3.12 5.27
CA ALA A 58 8.64 -3.67 4.97
C ALA A 58 9.56 -2.60 4.40
N GLY A 59 10.77 -2.49 4.94
CA GLY A 59 11.76 -1.51 4.55
C GLY A 59 12.13 -0.53 5.67
N ARG A 60 12.60 0.64 5.31
CA ARG A 60 13.00 1.68 6.28
C ARG A 60 11.82 2.61 6.56
N ILE A 61 11.20 2.42 7.72
CA ILE A 61 10.01 3.15 8.16
C ILE A 61 10.37 4.07 9.32
N ASP A 62 9.95 5.33 9.25
CA ASP A 62 10.01 6.25 10.39
C ASP A 62 9.20 5.67 11.56
N MET A 63 9.86 5.52 12.73
CA MET A 63 9.25 4.89 13.90
C MET A 63 8.06 5.67 14.44
N ASP A 64 8.08 7.01 14.32
CA ASP A 64 6.93 7.82 14.73
C ASP A 64 5.69 7.51 13.89
N LEU A 65 5.86 7.29 12.58
CA LEU A 65 4.75 6.89 11.69
C LEU A 65 4.21 5.51 12.04
N LYS A 66 5.09 4.56 12.34
CA LYS A 66 4.67 3.24 12.83
C LYS A 66 3.83 3.38 14.10
N ASN A 67 4.28 4.19 15.05
CA ASN A 67 3.56 4.42 16.31
C ASN A 67 2.21 5.12 16.09
N ILE A 68 2.14 6.06 15.15
CA ILE A 68 0.88 6.73 14.78
C ILE A 68 -0.13 5.73 14.23
N PHE A 69 0.27 4.90 13.28
CA PHE A 69 -0.63 3.91 12.67
C PHE A 69 -1.06 2.83 13.67
N SER A 70 -0.14 2.35 14.52
CA SER A 70 -0.41 1.25 15.47
C SER A 70 -1.50 1.54 16.48
N LYS A 71 -1.91 2.80 16.65
CA LYS A 71 -3.03 3.17 17.52
C LYS A 71 -4.35 2.55 17.06
N ASN A 72 -4.57 2.49 15.75
CA ASN A 72 -5.85 2.13 15.15
C ASN A 72 -5.83 0.82 14.35
N ILE A 73 -4.66 0.36 13.89
CA ILE A 73 -4.50 -0.85 13.07
C ILE A 73 -3.39 -1.75 13.64
N GLU A 74 -3.56 -3.06 13.49
CA GLU A 74 -2.49 -4.03 13.78
C GLU A 74 -1.34 -3.84 12.77
N ILE A 75 -0.10 -3.76 13.28
CA ILE A 75 1.09 -3.57 12.46
C ILE A 75 2.00 -4.79 12.56
N ASP A 76 2.45 -5.26 11.41
CA ASP A 76 3.53 -6.23 11.25
C ASP A 76 4.72 -5.53 10.57
N TYR A 77 5.69 -5.09 11.35
CA TYR A 77 6.88 -4.42 10.86
C TYR A 77 8.00 -5.42 10.60
N LYS A 78 8.37 -5.59 9.33
CA LYS A 78 9.39 -6.55 8.88
C LYS A 78 10.82 -5.98 8.90
N GLY A 79 10.99 -4.65 9.01
CA GLY A 79 12.29 -4.03 8.79
C GLY A 79 12.77 -4.18 7.36
N TYR A 80 14.09 -4.15 7.15
CA TYR A 80 14.66 -4.40 5.83
C TYR A 80 14.40 -5.84 5.41
N VAL A 81 13.92 -6.01 4.20
CA VAL A 81 13.71 -7.32 3.56
C VAL A 81 14.46 -7.36 2.23
N ASN A 82 14.90 -8.54 1.81
CA ASN A 82 15.48 -8.71 0.49
C ASN A 82 14.39 -8.62 -0.61
N HIS A 83 14.82 -8.53 -1.86
CA HIS A 83 13.90 -8.35 -2.98
C HIS A 83 12.88 -9.51 -3.12
N GLU A 84 13.32 -10.76 -2.95
CA GLU A 84 12.44 -11.92 -3.02
C GLU A 84 11.33 -11.87 -1.95
N GLU A 85 11.69 -11.52 -0.72
CA GLU A 85 10.73 -11.37 0.38
C GLU A 85 9.78 -10.19 0.12
N ALA A 86 10.28 -9.08 -0.43
CA ALA A 86 9.42 -7.97 -0.83
C ALA A 86 8.38 -8.40 -1.87
N ILE A 87 8.78 -9.16 -2.89
CA ILE A 87 7.86 -9.71 -3.89
C ILE A 87 6.83 -10.66 -3.22
N ARG A 88 7.27 -11.48 -2.27
CA ARG A 88 6.40 -12.39 -1.52
C ARG A 88 5.31 -11.63 -0.76
N LEU A 89 5.68 -10.56 -0.08
CA LEU A 89 4.76 -9.67 0.62
C LEU A 89 3.78 -8.99 -0.35
N ILE A 90 4.28 -8.47 -1.47
CA ILE A 90 3.47 -7.83 -2.51
C ILE A 90 2.44 -8.82 -3.08
N LYS A 91 2.86 -10.03 -3.41
CA LYS A 91 1.95 -11.08 -3.95
C LYS A 91 0.90 -11.56 -2.95
N SER A 92 1.22 -11.56 -1.65
CA SER A 92 0.30 -11.96 -0.59
C SER A 92 -0.60 -10.84 -0.09
N SER A 93 -0.48 -9.64 -0.65
CA SER A 93 -1.30 -8.49 -0.27
C SER A 93 -2.73 -8.62 -0.80
N HIS A 94 -3.68 -8.09 -0.03
CA HIS A 94 -5.06 -7.86 -0.48
C HIS A 94 -5.25 -6.42 -0.93
N LEU A 95 -4.38 -5.52 -0.44
CA LEU A 95 -4.33 -4.12 -0.83
C LEU A 95 -2.89 -3.63 -0.72
N LEU A 96 -2.41 -2.95 -1.74
CA LEU A 96 -1.12 -2.28 -1.75
C LEU A 96 -1.29 -0.78 -1.58
N ILE A 97 -0.40 -0.17 -0.81
CA ILE A 97 -0.39 1.29 -0.63
C ILE A 97 0.96 1.85 -1.05
N ASN A 98 0.92 2.98 -1.76
CA ASN A 98 2.10 3.72 -2.17
C ASN A 98 1.99 5.16 -1.69
N PHE A 99 3.09 5.70 -1.15
CA PHE A 99 3.17 7.08 -0.71
C PHE A 99 4.21 7.83 -1.53
N VAL A 100 3.80 8.96 -2.11
CA VAL A 100 4.67 9.86 -2.85
C VAL A 100 5.14 10.99 -1.91
N TYR A 101 6.30 11.58 -2.16
CA TYR A 101 6.79 12.73 -1.41
C TYR A 101 5.85 13.93 -1.55
N GLU A 102 5.65 14.71 -0.47
CA GLU A 102 4.76 15.88 -0.48
C GLU A 102 5.27 17.03 -1.38
N ASP A 103 6.60 17.18 -1.49
CA ASP A 103 7.28 18.35 -2.10
C ASP A 103 7.77 18.13 -3.55
N THR A 104 7.30 17.12 -4.25
CA THR A 104 7.70 16.93 -5.65
C THR A 104 7.04 17.96 -6.55
N LYS A 105 7.69 19.12 -6.69
CA LYS A 105 7.21 20.20 -7.57
C LYS A 105 7.35 19.89 -9.06
N GLU A 106 8.17 18.93 -9.49
CA GLU A 106 8.53 18.80 -10.90
C GLU A 106 8.71 17.41 -11.49
N THR A 107 8.87 16.38 -10.70
CA THR A 107 8.96 15.03 -11.25
C THR A 107 8.27 14.05 -10.32
N ASP A 108 7.13 13.56 -10.73
CA ASP A 108 6.62 12.28 -10.28
C ASP A 108 7.67 11.22 -10.62
N MET A 109 8.65 11.07 -9.72
CA MET A 109 9.55 9.93 -9.85
C MET A 109 8.69 8.68 -9.68
N LEU A 110 8.42 8.05 -10.82
CA LEU A 110 7.76 6.76 -10.84
C LEU A 110 8.53 5.84 -9.91
N SER A 111 7.95 5.52 -8.77
CA SER A 111 8.55 4.58 -7.84
C SER A 111 8.67 3.23 -8.55
N GLY A 112 9.88 2.68 -8.65
CA GLY A 112 10.09 1.36 -9.25
C GLY A 112 9.19 0.27 -8.67
N LYS A 113 8.82 0.41 -7.38
CA LYS A 113 7.87 -0.49 -6.70
C LYS A 113 6.46 -0.47 -7.30
N LEU A 114 6.03 0.64 -7.92
CA LEU A 114 4.68 0.72 -8.49
C LEU A 114 4.50 -0.25 -9.67
N THR A 115 5.56 -0.50 -10.44
CA THR A 115 5.57 -1.53 -11.50
C THR A 115 5.36 -2.93 -10.92
N GLU A 116 6.05 -3.25 -9.82
CA GLU A 116 5.89 -4.53 -9.12
C GLU A 116 4.49 -4.65 -8.50
N TYR A 117 3.95 -3.57 -7.97
CA TYR A 117 2.59 -3.54 -7.44
C TYR A 117 1.55 -3.83 -8.52
N ILE A 118 1.67 -3.20 -9.68
CA ILE A 118 0.77 -3.45 -10.84
C ILE A 118 0.89 -4.90 -11.29
N ALA A 119 2.11 -5.44 -11.36
CA ALA A 119 2.36 -6.82 -11.77
C ALA A 119 1.72 -7.84 -10.81
N SER A 120 1.53 -7.50 -9.54
CA SER A 120 0.88 -8.39 -8.57
C SER A 120 -0.59 -8.63 -8.86
N GLY A 121 -1.23 -7.68 -9.52
CA GLY A 121 -2.67 -7.68 -9.76
C GLY A 121 -3.51 -7.36 -8.52
N SER A 122 -2.88 -7.06 -7.37
CA SER A 122 -3.59 -6.60 -6.16
C SER A 122 -4.11 -5.17 -6.35
N PRO A 123 -5.21 -4.80 -5.69
CA PRO A 123 -5.68 -3.41 -5.64
C PRO A 123 -4.62 -2.47 -5.09
N ILE A 124 -4.57 -1.23 -5.58
CA ILE A 124 -3.56 -0.24 -5.19
C ILE A 124 -4.22 1.08 -4.80
N ILE A 125 -3.86 1.63 -3.64
CA ILE A 125 -4.09 3.04 -3.32
C ILE A 125 -2.77 3.79 -3.43
N ASN A 126 -2.74 4.82 -4.28
CA ASN A 126 -1.59 5.71 -4.43
C ASN A 126 -1.90 7.06 -3.77
N PHE A 127 -1.10 7.45 -2.78
CA PHE A 127 -1.22 8.72 -2.09
C PHE A 127 -0.29 9.75 -2.73
N SER A 128 -0.82 10.56 -3.64
CA SER A 128 -0.09 11.59 -4.38
C SER A 128 -0.90 12.89 -4.47
N ASN A 129 -0.25 14.03 -4.29
CA ASN A 129 -0.88 15.34 -4.43
C ASN A 129 -0.95 15.81 -5.89
N SER A 130 -0.06 15.31 -6.74
CA SER A 130 0.00 15.64 -8.16
C SER A 130 0.66 14.46 -8.87
N GLY A 131 -0.05 13.75 -9.69
CA GLY A 131 0.53 12.50 -10.13
C GLY A 131 0.15 12.10 -11.55
N LYS A 132 0.44 12.95 -12.56
CA LYS A 132 0.14 12.60 -13.95
C LYS A 132 0.84 11.32 -14.40
N GLU A 133 2.10 11.08 -13.99
CA GLU A 133 2.84 9.86 -14.35
C GLU A 133 2.35 8.65 -13.57
N SER A 134 2.14 8.79 -12.26
CA SER A 134 1.59 7.69 -11.46
C SER A 134 0.16 7.35 -11.86
N GLU A 135 -0.67 8.34 -12.18
CA GLU A 135 -2.02 8.12 -12.74
C GLU A 135 -1.97 7.38 -14.08
N TYR A 136 -1.03 7.75 -14.95
CA TYR A 136 -0.86 7.07 -16.23
C TYR A 136 -0.49 5.60 -16.05
N VAL A 137 0.46 5.31 -15.17
CA VAL A 137 0.92 3.94 -14.90
C VAL A 137 -0.16 3.12 -14.20
N LEU A 138 -0.92 3.71 -13.28
CA LEU A 138 -2.01 3.03 -12.58
C LEU A 138 -3.15 2.58 -13.50
N LYS A 139 -3.28 3.13 -14.70
CA LYS A 139 -4.24 2.64 -15.72
C LYS A 139 -3.98 1.19 -16.13
N PHE A 140 -2.77 0.68 -15.92
CA PHE A 140 -2.40 -0.71 -16.18
C PHE A 140 -2.69 -1.65 -15.00
N SER A 141 -3.07 -1.11 -13.84
CA SER A 141 -3.52 -1.93 -12.70
C SER A 141 -4.91 -2.48 -12.93
N LYS A 142 -5.21 -3.63 -12.33
CA LYS A 142 -6.57 -4.19 -12.36
C LYS A 142 -7.57 -3.31 -11.59
N LYS A 143 -7.14 -2.76 -10.46
CA LYS A 143 -7.95 -1.90 -9.60
C LYS A 143 -7.05 -0.92 -8.85
N SER A 144 -7.28 0.34 -9.02
CA SER A 144 -6.48 1.37 -8.34
C SER A 144 -7.30 2.59 -7.99
N PHE A 145 -6.84 3.29 -6.96
CA PHE A 145 -7.38 4.56 -6.53
C PHE A 145 -6.22 5.54 -6.28
N ASN A 146 -6.28 6.71 -6.91
CA ASN A 146 -5.30 7.76 -6.65
C ASN A 146 -5.89 8.80 -5.69
N ALA A 147 -5.34 8.86 -4.48
CA ALA A 147 -5.76 9.79 -3.43
C ALA A 147 -4.97 11.10 -3.56
N ASN A 148 -5.27 11.89 -4.58
CA ASN A 148 -4.60 13.18 -4.85
C ASN A 148 -5.30 14.41 -4.24
N ALA A 149 -6.39 14.21 -3.54
CA ALA A 149 -7.11 15.23 -2.81
C ALA A 149 -7.57 14.70 -1.45
N PRO A 150 -7.90 15.55 -0.47
CA PRO A 150 -8.35 15.12 0.85
C PRO A 150 -9.69 14.39 0.74
N SER A 151 -9.66 13.12 0.37
CA SER A 151 -10.86 12.29 0.32
C SER A 151 -10.71 11.08 1.23
N VAL A 152 -10.49 11.35 2.52
CA VAL A 152 -10.43 10.33 3.58
C VAL A 152 -11.59 9.34 3.47
N LYS A 153 -12.83 9.83 3.27
CA LYS A 153 -14.02 8.98 3.12
C LYS A 153 -13.94 8.06 1.89
N LYS A 154 -13.36 8.51 0.78
CA LYS A 154 -13.17 7.66 -0.42
C LYS A 154 -12.15 6.56 -0.16
N VAL A 155 -11.07 6.87 0.56
CA VAL A 155 -10.07 5.87 0.98
C VAL A 155 -10.72 4.84 1.90
N VAL A 156 -11.46 5.26 2.91
CA VAL A 156 -12.20 4.36 3.81
C VAL A 156 -13.16 3.48 3.02
N LYS A 157 -13.92 4.06 2.10
CA LYS A 157 -14.84 3.30 1.24
C LYS A 157 -14.08 2.24 0.42
N PHE A 158 -12.98 2.62 -0.22
CA PHE A 158 -12.19 1.69 -1.03
C PHE A 158 -11.65 0.53 -0.18
N ILE A 159 -11.09 0.81 1.02
CA ILE A 159 -10.62 -0.23 1.94
C ILE A 159 -11.76 -1.15 2.36
N ASN A 160 -12.93 -0.61 2.70
CA ASN A 160 -14.10 -1.39 3.09
C ASN A 160 -14.62 -2.26 1.96
N ASP A 161 -14.66 -1.75 0.74
CA ASP A 161 -15.12 -2.51 -0.44
C ASP A 161 -14.20 -3.72 -0.68
N GLU A 162 -12.87 -3.51 -0.65
CA GLU A 162 -11.90 -4.59 -0.80
C GLU A 162 -11.95 -5.60 0.35
N TYR A 163 -12.11 -5.13 1.58
CA TYR A 163 -12.27 -5.99 2.74
C TYR A 163 -13.53 -6.86 2.65
N ASN A 164 -14.64 -6.28 2.23
CA ASN A 164 -15.90 -7.00 2.07
C ASN A 164 -15.83 -8.03 0.93
N GLU A 165 -15.19 -7.70 -0.19
CA GLU A 165 -14.91 -8.64 -1.27
C GLU A 165 -14.06 -9.83 -0.77
N TRP A 166 -13.04 -9.57 0.03
CA TRP A 166 -12.19 -10.60 0.62
C TRP A 166 -12.95 -11.51 1.59
N ILE A 167 -13.85 -10.95 2.43
CA ILE A 167 -14.68 -11.77 3.33
C ILE A 167 -15.65 -12.65 2.55
N ALA A 168 -16.22 -12.13 1.48
CA ALA A 168 -17.22 -12.84 0.69
C ALA A 168 -16.61 -14.00 -0.13
N GLY A 169 -15.31 -14.00 -0.35
CA GLY A 169 -14.69 -15.03 -1.09
C GLY A 169 -13.76 -15.49 -1.66
#